data_1c7bc173ae0edb33624c189bdc74e99b
#
_entry.id   1c7bc173ae0edb33624c189bdc74e99b
#
_cell.length_a   1.000
_cell.length_b   1.000
_cell.length_c   1.000
_cell.angle_alpha   90.00
_cell.angle_beta   90.00
_cell.angle_gamma   90.00
#
_symmetry.space_group_name_H-M   'P 1'
#
loop_
_entity.id
_entity.type
_entity.pdbx_description
1 polymer ?
#
loop_
_entity_poly.entity_id
_entity_poly.type
_entity_poly.pdbx_seq_one_letter_code
_entity_poly.pdbx_strand_id
1 'polypeptide(L)'
;KYMIIKVPTIALSGPMKNIASVSDPKQTLPILGNTLFKIKNKKLTLLSSDLEVEICYTCNIDMDSEVSSTIPSRKFADILKSLESEFTTLEFLDTAVIIKGGKSKFKVATLPASDFPISEAGETNELSIDADRFTDLLNKTSFSMGYQDARHFLNGLFLERNEDSLVAVATDGHRLALSETTVGNLGDLTTCIIPRKCISELKRILAADDNNKDNLMTIGINNKNLIAKTNNYVIKSKLIEGKYPDYRKVFPQNLPNTLVINKNNFKSALHRMSILSSEQYKGVKLSLSSSSLDLTTTNPQQEKGEDNIDCIYTGDPMEVGFNLAYLLEVIDVIETENVQLKFDTQDTGCMLTSDDDAPSSKYIIMPMRV
;
A
#
# COMPACT_ATOMS: atom_id res chain seq x y z
N LYS A 1 -13.35 -37.03 -12.28
CA LYS A 1 -12.73 -37.77 -11.14
C LYS A 1 -13.29 -37.20 -9.83
N TYR A 2 -13.99 -38.00 -9.07
CA TYR A 2 -14.50 -37.58 -7.75
C TYR A 2 -13.35 -37.61 -6.74
N MET A 3 -13.07 -36.47 -6.12
CA MET A 3 -12.01 -36.35 -5.12
C MET A 3 -12.48 -35.59 -3.89
N ILE A 4 -12.22 -36.17 -2.72
CA ILE A 4 -12.54 -35.54 -1.43
C ILE A 4 -11.26 -35.25 -0.69
N ILE A 5 -11.15 -34.02 -0.20
CA ILE A 5 -10.04 -33.58 0.67
C ILE A 5 -10.60 -32.95 1.94
N LYS A 6 -9.89 -33.12 3.04
CA LYS A 6 -10.20 -32.49 4.33
C LYS A 6 -8.99 -31.67 4.79
N VAL A 7 -9.18 -30.39 4.98
CA VAL A 7 -8.11 -29.42 5.29
C VAL A 7 -8.52 -28.62 6.52
N PRO A 8 -7.60 -28.22 7.41
CA PRO A 8 -7.90 -27.28 8.48
C PRO A 8 -8.50 -25.99 7.89
N THR A 9 -9.62 -25.52 8.41
CA THR A 9 -10.32 -24.33 7.90
C THR A 9 -9.42 -23.11 7.91
N ILE A 10 -8.59 -22.95 8.94
CA ILE A 10 -7.65 -21.83 9.08
C ILE A 10 -6.60 -21.83 7.97
N ALA A 11 -6.17 -22.99 7.48
CA ALA A 11 -5.19 -23.09 6.39
C ALA A 11 -5.72 -22.57 5.04
N LEU A 12 -7.04 -22.43 4.92
CA LEU A 12 -7.70 -21.89 3.73
C LEU A 12 -8.24 -20.47 3.96
N SER A 13 -8.87 -20.20 5.10
CA SER A 13 -9.63 -18.97 5.34
C SER A 13 -8.73 -17.73 5.39
N GLY A 14 -7.58 -17.81 6.07
CA GLY A 14 -6.61 -16.73 6.13
C GLY A 14 -6.05 -16.37 4.74
N PRO A 15 -5.41 -17.32 4.04
CA PRO A 15 -4.91 -17.09 2.69
C PRO A 15 -6.00 -16.64 1.70
N MET A 16 -7.17 -17.24 1.70
CA MET A 16 -8.26 -16.85 0.79
C MET A 16 -8.74 -15.42 1.02
N LYS A 17 -8.82 -14.96 2.27
CA LYS A 17 -9.08 -13.54 2.59
C LYS A 17 -8.06 -12.62 1.93
N ASN A 18 -6.80 -13.05 1.88
CA ASN A 18 -5.70 -12.25 1.35
C ASN A 18 -5.64 -12.25 -0.18
N ILE A 19 -5.92 -13.35 -0.86
CA ILE A 19 -5.78 -13.43 -2.31
C ILE A 19 -7.06 -13.12 -3.09
N ALA A 20 -8.24 -13.25 -2.46
CA ALA A 20 -9.53 -13.04 -3.12
C ALA A 20 -9.78 -11.59 -3.55
N SER A 21 -9.06 -10.61 -2.96
CA SER A 21 -9.18 -9.18 -3.29
C SER A 21 -8.73 -8.85 -4.73
N VAL A 22 -7.78 -9.60 -5.27
CA VAL A 22 -7.31 -9.41 -6.65
C VAL A 22 -8.38 -9.78 -7.65
N SER A 23 -9.20 -10.79 -7.34
CA SER A 23 -10.25 -11.27 -8.23
C SER A 23 -11.43 -10.29 -8.30
N ASP A 24 -11.71 -9.74 -9.47
CA ASP A 24 -12.88 -8.91 -9.71
C ASP A 24 -13.96 -9.71 -10.48
N PRO A 25 -15.18 -9.88 -9.93
CA PRO A 25 -16.25 -10.60 -10.60
C PRO A 25 -16.78 -9.89 -11.86
N LYS A 26 -16.41 -8.62 -12.08
CA LYS A 26 -16.78 -7.83 -13.28
C LYS A 26 -15.75 -7.95 -14.41
N GLN A 27 -14.77 -8.81 -14.28
CA GLN A 27 -13.77 -9.06 -15.34
C GLN A 27 -14.41 -9.61 -16.62
N THR A 28 -13.84 -9.24 -17.76
CA THR A 28 -14.27 -9.74 -19.08
C THR A 28 -14.06 -11.24 -19.24
N LEU A 29 -13.07 -11.81 -18.53
CA LEU A 29 -12.80 -13.23 -18.47
C LEU A 29 -13.34 -13.82 -17.17
N PRO A 30 -14.43 -14.63 -17.21
CA PRO A 30 -15.06 -15.16 -15.99
C PRO A 30 -14.11 -15.94 -15.07
N ILE A 31 -13.08 -16.59 -15.62
CA ILE A 31 -12.12 -17.40 -14.86
C ILE A 31 -11.28 -16.55 -13.90
N LEU A 32 -11.07 -15.27 -14.19
CA LEU A 32 -10.38 -14.33 -13.29
C LEU A 32 -11.18 -13.98 -12.03
N GLY A 33 -12.47 -14.29 -12.01
CA GLY A 33 -13.29 -14.26 -10.80
C GLY A 33 -13.04 -15.46 -9.88
N ASN A 34 -12.25 -16.45 -10.32
CA ASN A 34 -11.95 -17.67 -9.57
C ASN A 34 -10.51 -17.65 -9.03
N THR A 35 -10.27 -18.42 -7.99
CA THR A 35 -8.93 -18.79 -7.51
C THR A 35 -8.58 -20.17 -8.04
N LEU A 36 -7.41 -20.32 -8.63
CA LEU A 36 -6.83 -21.63 -8.96
C LEU A 36 -6.48 -22.32 -7.63
N PHE A 37 -7.08 -23.48 -7.41
CA PHE A 37 -6.83 -24.35 -6.27
C PHE A 37 -6.08 -25.60 -6.75
N LYS A 38 -4.88 -25.79 -6.23
CA LYS A 38 -4.04 -26.93 -6.63
C LYS A 38 -3.41 -27.58 -5.41
N ILE A 39 -3.47 -28.89 -5.35
CA ILE A 39 -2.66 -29.73 -4.45
C ILE A 39 -1.81 -30.62 -5.32
N LYS A 40 -0.52 -30.62 -5.08
CA LYS A 40 0.45 -31.50 -5.71
C LYS A 40 1.70 -31.64 -4.85
N ASN A 41 2.24 -32.87 -4.73
CA ASN A 41 3.46 -33.14 -3.97
C ASN A 41 3.40 -32.59 -2.52
N LYS A 42 2.31 -32.84 -1.81
CA LYS A 42 2.06 -32.35 -0.45
C LYS A 42 2.11 -30.82 -0.32
N LYS A 43 1.87 -30.09 -1.40
CA LYS A 43 1.87 -28.64 -1.43
C LYS A 43 0.50 -28.12 -1.90
N LEU A 44 -0.13 -27.28 -1.08
CA LEU A 44 -1.30 -26.49 -1.47
C LEU A 44 -0.83 -25.22 -2.17
N THR A 45 -1.45 -24.90 -3.29
CA THR A 45 -1.27 -23.65 -4.02
C THR A 45 -2.62 -23.01 -4.26
N LEU A 46 -2.75 -21.75 -3.90
CA LEU A 46 -3.91 -20.90 -4.18
C LEU A 46 -3.42 -19.70 -4.99
N LEU A 47 -4.00 -19.47 -6.16
CA LEU A 47 -3.56 -18.42 -7.07
C LEU A 47 -4.77 -17.59 -7.54
N SER A 48 -4.69 -16.29 -7.40
CA SER A 48 -5.66 -15.33 -7.95
C SER A 48 -4.96 -14.29 -8.82
N SER A 49 -5.60 -13.85 -9.89
CA SER A 49 -5.04 -12.90 -10.84
C SER A 49 -6.12 -12.05 -11.50
N ASP A 50 -5.77 -10.82 -11.87
CA ASP A 50 -6.56 -9.96 -12.77
C ASP A 50 -5.78 -9.58 -14.04
N LEU A 51 -4.68 -10.30 -14.34
CA LEU A 51 -3.72 -10.09 -15.42
C LEU A 51 -2.76 -8.91 -15.21
N GLU A 52 -3.02 -8.03 -14.24
CA GLU A 52 -2.11 -6.95 -13.83
C GLU A 52 -1.35 -7.31 -12.56
N VAL A 53 -2.07 -7.87 -11.60
CA VAL A 53 -1.53 -8.38 -10.33
C VAL A 53 -1.90 -9.85 -10.18
N GLU A 54 -0.94 -10.68 -9.81
CA GLU A 54 -1.11 -12.08 -9.50
C GLU A 54 -0.59 -12.33 -8.08
N ILE A 55 -1.38 -13.00 -7.24
CA ILE A 55 -0.98 -13.40 -5.89
C ILE A 55 -1.11 -14.91 -5.77
N CYS A 56 0.00 -15.54 -5.46
CA CYS A 56 0.12 -16.97 -5.20
C CYS A 56 0.45 -17.21 -3.73
N TYR A 57 -0.36 -17.98 -3.06
CA TYR A 57 -0.09 -18.52 -1.73
C TYR A 57 0.30 -19.98 -1.81
N THR A 58 1.31 -20.41 -1.06
CA THR A 58 1.71 -21.81 -0.99
C THR A 58 2.02 -22.22 0.44
N CYS A 59 1.56 -23.40 0.83
CA CYS A 59 1.96 -24.01 2.07
C CYS A 59 2.07 -25.55 1.93
N ASN A 60 2.83 -26.18 2.84
CA ASN A 60 2.90 -27.61 2.92
C ASN A 60 1.64 -28.15 3.63
N ILE A 61 1.10 -29.24 3.13
CA ILE A 61 -0.02 -29.96 3.73
C ILE A 61 0.32 -31.45 3.79
N ASP A 62 -0.10 -32.11 4.88
CA ASP A 62 0.10 -33.54 5.01
C ASP A 62 -0.99 -34.32 4.26
N MET A 63 -0.93 -34.25 2.94
CA MET A 63 -1.90 -34.90 2.06
C MET A 63 -1.26 -35.31 0.74
N ASP A 64 -1.29 -36.58 0.45
CA ASP A 64 -0.78 -37.13 -0.80
C ASP A 64 -1.92 -37.29 -1.83
N SER A 65 -2.41 -36.16 -2.29
CA SER A 65 -3.49 -36.07 -3.29
C SER A 65 -3.12 -35.10 -4.39
N GLU A 66 -3.54 -35.39 -5.62
CA GLU A 66 -3.41 -34.45 -6.73
C GLU A 66 -4.77 -33.93 -7.15
N VAL A 67 -4.98 -32.63 -6.97
CA VAL A 67 -6.19 -31.92 -7.40
C VAL A 67 -5.82 -30.62 -8.08
N SER A 68 -6.52 -30.26 -9.14
CA SER A 68 -6.42 -28.98 -9.82
C SER A 68 -7.80 -28.55 -10.28
N SER A 69 -8.30 -27.44 -9.78
CA SER A 69 -9.61 -26.87 -10.10
C SER A 69 -9.59 -25.35 -9.88
N THR A 70 -10.67 -24.66 -10.28
CA THR A 70 -10.85 -23.27 -9.90
C THR A 70 -12.10 -23.12 -9.07
N ILE A 71 -12.11 -22.19 -8.12
CA ILE A 71 -13.23 -21.94 -7.20
C ILE A 71 -13.52 -20.43 -7.21
N PRO A 72 -14.78 -19.98 -7.30
CA PRO A 72 -15.12 -18.55 -7.26
C PRO A 72 -14.54 -17.88 -6.01
N SER A 73 -13.59 -16.96 -6.18
CA SER A 73 -12.69 -16.43 -5.13
C SER A 73 -13.46 -15.83 -3.96
N ARG A 74 -14.33 -14.87 -4.22
CA ARG A 74 -15.08 -14.16 -3.16
C ARG A 74 -16.05 -15.08 -2.45
N LYS A 75 -16.80 -15.89 -3.20
CA LYS A 75 -17.74 -16.86 -2.61
C LYS A 75 -17.01 -17.85 -1.73
N PHE A 76 -15.85 -18.35 -2.17
CA PHE A 76 -15.06 -19.28 -1.39
C PHE A 76 -14.53 -18.64 -0.10
N ALA A 77 -13.97 -17.42 -0.19
CA ALA A 77 -13.53 -16.68 0.98
C ALA A 77 -14.67 -16.40 1.98
N ASP A 78 -15.85 -15.98 1.49
CA ASP A 78 -17.01 -15.71 2.33
C ASP A 78 -17.56 -16.98 3.00
N ILE A 79 -17.62 -18.08 2.25
CA ILE A 79 -18.02 -19.40 2.81
C ILE A 79 -17.04 -19.79 3.91
N LEU A 80 -15.73 -19.80 3.65
CA LEU A 80 -14.71 -20.17 4.64
C LEU A 80 -14.78 -19.30 5.90
N LYS A 81 -15.01 -17.99 5.74
CA LYS A 81 -15.19 -17.06 6.85
C LYS A 81 -16.43 -17.37 7.70
N SER A 82 -17.49 -17.94 7.10
CA SER A 82 -18.74 -18.25 7.77
C SER A 82 -18.72 -19.62 8.48
N LEU A 83 -17.74 -20.48 8.17
CA LEU A 83 -17.64 -21.81 8.78
C LEU A 83 -17.01 -21.73 10.17
N GLU A 84 -17.72 -22.25 11.17
CA GLU A 84 -17.24 -22.37 12.55
C GLU A 84 -16.48 -23.69 12.81
N SER A 85 -16.32 -24.52 11.78
CA SER A 85 -15.71 -25.85 11.93
C SER A 85 -14.19 -25.79 11.82
N GLU A 86 -13.52 -26.60 12.63
CA GLU A 86 -12.05 -26.75 12.61
C GLU A 86 -11.53 -27.22 11.24
N PHE A 87 -12.30 -28.07 10.57
CA PHE A 87 -11.93 -28.62 9.26
C PHE A 87 -12.99 -28.32 8.20
N THR A 88 -12.50 -28.02 7.02
CA THR A 88 -13.30 -27.89 5.78
C THR A 88 -13.06 -29.10 4.88
N THR A 89 -14.14 -29.73 4.43
CA THR A 89 -14.09 -30.78 3.42
C THR A 89 -14.48 -30.23 2.07
N LEU A 90 -13.67 -30.48 1.07
CA LEU A 90 -13.90 -30.09 -0.32
C LEU A 90 -14.09 -31.37 -1.16
N GLU A 91 -15.25 -31.49 -1.82
CA GLU A 91 -15.57 -32.60 -2.73
C GLU A 91 -15.56 -32.03 -4.16
N PHE A 92 -14.54 -32.34 -4.93
CA PHE A 92 -14.41 -31.89 -6.31
C PHE A 92 -15.19 -32.79 -7.25
N LEU A 93 -16.11 -32.20 -7.99
CA LEU A 93 -16.89 -32.79 -9.07
C LEU A 93 -16.38 -32.21 -10.42
N ASP A 94 -16.84 -32.71 -11.55
CA ASP A 94 -16.38 -32.23 -12.85
C ASP A 94 -16.62 -30.73 -13.10
N THR A 95 -17.76 -30.20 -12.64
CA THR A 95 -18.16 -28.79 -12.88
C THR A 95 -18.50 -28.03 -11.60
N ALA A 96 -18.25 -28.59 -10.44
CA ALA A 96 -18.60 -27.99 -9.16
C ALA A 96 -17.68 -28.50 -8.05
N VAL A 97 -17.58 -27.72 -6.97
CA VAL A 97 -17.03 -28.16 -5.68
C VAL A 97 -18.10 -28.07 -4.61
N ILE A 98 -18.18 -29.09 -3.76
CA ILE A 98 -19.01 -29.08 -2.56
C ILE A 98 -18.10 -28.78 -1.38
N ILE A 99 -18.42 -27.71 -0.66
CA ILE A 99 -17.68 -27.20 0.51
C ILE A 99 -18.51 -27.55 1.73
N LYS A 100 -17.93 -28.28 2.68
CA LYS A 100 -18.62 -28.71 3.92
C LYS A 100 -17.82 -28.27 5.14
N GLY A 101 -18.50 -27.77 6.15
CA GLY A 101 -17.95 -27.47 7.48
C GLY A 101 -19.03 -27.60 8.54
N GLY A 102 -18.81 -28.45 9.54
CA GLY A 102 -19.87 -28.80 10.51
C GLY A 102 -21.13 -29.33 9.84
N LYS A 103 -22.26 -28.66 10.04
CA LYS A 103 -23.55 -29.01 9.41
C LYS A 103 -23.79 -28.25 8.09
N SER A 104 -22.93 -27.31 7.75
CA SER A 104 -23.10 -26.48 6.56
C SER A 104 -22.57 -27.18 5.31
N LYS A 105 -23.28 -27.02 4.19
CA LYS A 105 -22.92 -27.58 2.88
C LYS A 105 -23.25 -26.59 1.78
N PHE A 106 -22.24 -26.24 0.98
CA PHE A 106 -22.36 -25.35 -0.17
C PHE A 106 -21.93 -26.09 -1.43
N LYS A 107 -22.62 -25.86 -2.54
CA LYS A 107 -22.20 -26.32 -3.87
C LYS A 107 -21.96 -25.10 -4.74
N VAL A 108 -20.75 -24.92 -5.24
CA VAL A 108 -20.37 -23.82 -6.12
C VAL A 108 -19.85 -24.36 -7.45
N ALA A 109 -20.18 -23.66 -8.54
CA ALA A 109 -19.67 -24.02 -9.87
C ALA A 109 -18.18 -23.74 -9.97
N THR A 110 -17.48 -24.56 -10.74
CA THR A 110 -16.04 -24.44 -11.01
C THR A 110 -15.80 -24.30 -12.51
N LEU A 111 -14.61 -23.80 -12.87
CA LEU A 111 -14.11 -23.77 -14.26
C LEU A 111 -12.85 -24.63 -14.36
N PRO A 112 -12.51 -25.14 -15.56
CA PRO A 112 -11.30 -25.95 -15.73
C PRO A 112 -10.04 -25.20 -15.34
N ALA A 113 -9.18 -25.82 -14.55
CA ALA A 113 -7.92 -25.23 -14.13
C ALA A 113 -6.95 -24.98 -15.31
N SER A 114 -7.10 -25.74 -16.41
CA SER A 114 -6.32 -25.54 -17.65
C SER A 114 -6.53 -24.17 -18.28
N ASP A 115 -7.69 -23.56 -18.05
CA ASP A 115 -8.06 -22.28 -18.67
C ASP A 115 -7.58 -21.09 -17.82
N PHE A 116 -7.04 -21.36 -16.61
CA PHE A 116 -6.55 -20.29 -15.74
C PHE A 116 -5.22 -19.74 -16.25
N PRO A 117 -5.14 -18.41 -16.55
CA PRO A 117 -3.92 -17.82 -17.07
C PRO A 117 -2.87 -17.68 -15.94
N ILE A 118 -1.70 -18.26 -16.16
CA ILE A 118 -0.54 -18.13 -15.26
C ILE A 118 0.48 -17.25 -15.95
N SER A 119 0.91 -16.18 -15.26
CA SER A 119 1.90 -15.25 -15.81
C SER A 119 3.32 -15.81 -15.69
N GLU A 120 4.09 -15.73 -16.77
CA GLU A 120 5.54 -15.95 -16.76
C GLU A 120 6.22 -14.60 -16.45
N ALA A 121 6.99 -14.55 -15.39
CA ALA A 121 7.57 -13.29 -14.93
C ALA A 121 8.95 -12.98 -15.56
N GLY A 122 9.59 -13.96 -16.19
CA GLY A 122 10.96 -13.84 -16.71
C GLY A 122 12.02 -13.72 -15.58
N GLU A 123 13.27 -13.55 -15.99
CA GLU A 123 14.37 -13.28 -15.06
C GLU A 123 14.26 -11.88 -14.45
N THR A 124 14.58 -11.74 -13.17
CA THR A 124 14.56 -10.49 -12.44
C THR A 124 15.85 -10.28 -11.66
N ASN A 125 16.24 -9.03 -11.47
CA ASN A 125 17.28 -8.67 -10.53
C ASN A 125 16.71 -8.70 -9.13
N GLU A 126 17.09 -9.68 -8.33
CA GLU A 126 16.54 -9.89 -6.98
C GLU A 126 17.35 -9.12 -5.92
N LEU A 127 16.66 -8.63 -4.93
CA LEU A 127 17.23 -8.08 -3.71
C LEU A 127 16.49 -8.67 -2.50
N SER A 128 17.20 -8.90 -1.40
CA SER A 128 16.60 -9.28 -0.12
C SER A 128 16.50 -8.07 0.78
N ILE A 129 15.36 -7.88 1.42
CA ILE A 129 15.09 -6.78 2.32
C ILE A 129 14.27 -7.29 3.52
N ASP A 130 14.45 -6.67 4.66
CA ASP A 130 13.60 -6.85 5.83
C ASP A 130 12.17 -6.38 5.50
N ALA A 131 11.17 -7.22 5.78
CA ALA A 131 9.78 -6.97 5.41
C ALA A 131 9.18 -5.76 6.15
N ASP A 132 9.58 -5.52 7.41
CA ASP A 132 9.12 -4.36 8.19
C ASP A 132 9.69 -3.07 7.62
N ARG A 133 10.97 -3.06 7.24
CA ARG A 133 11.60 -1.90 6.57
C ARG A 133 10.93 -1.58 5.24
N PHE A 134 10.60 -2.61 4.46
CA PHE A 134 9.88 -2.38 3.20
C PHE A 134 8.46 -1.90 3.44
N THR A 135 7.76 -2.47 4.42
CA THR A 135 6.43 -2.03 4.82
C THR A 135 6.42 -0.58 5.29
N ASP A 136 7.42 -0.19 6.09
CA ASP A 136 7.58 1.18 6.56
C ASP A 136 7.81 2.15 5.39
N LEU A 137 8.68 1.78 4.45
CA LEU A 137 8.92 2.54 3.22
C LEU A 137 7.62 2.79 2.42
N LEU A 138 6.79 1.74 2.27
CA LEU A 138 5.49 1.84 1.60
C LEU A 138 4.49 2.70 2.38
N ASN A 139 4.44 2.56 3.70
CA ASN A 139 3.53 3.31 4.57
C ASN A 139 3.85 4.81 4.57
N LYS A 140 5.14 5.15 4.59
CA LYS A 140 5.62 6.54 4.61
C LYS A 140 5.45 7.27 3.27
N THR A 141 5.12 6.57 2.18
CA THR A 141 5.08 7.19 0.86
C THR A 141 3.78 7.00 0.08
N SER A 142 3.16 5.82 0.15
CA SER A 142 2.09 5.42 -0.76
C SER A 142 0.82 6.29 -0.73
N PHE A 143 0.57 7.02 0.36
CA PHE A 143 -0.59 7.91 0.48
C PHE A 143 -0.51 9.10 -0.50
N SER A 144 0.69 9.49 -0.93
CA SER A 144 0.91 10.60 -1.86
C SER A 144 0.80 10.22 -3.34
N MET A 145 0.57 8.94 -3.68
CA MET A 145 0.33 8.53 -5.08
C MET A 145 -0.91 9.23 -5.65
N GLY A 146 -0.87 9.57 -6.94
CA GLY A 146 -2.03 9.98 -7.71
C GLY A 146 -3.14 8.92 -7.74
N TYR A 147 -4.36 9.34 -7.97
CA TYR A 147 -5.51 8.46 -8.15
C TYR A 147 -6.30 8.86 -9.39
N GLN A 148 -6.35 7.98 -10.38
CA GLN A 148 -7.00 8.23 -11.67
C GLN A 148 -6.48 9.51 -12.37
N ASP A 149 -5.19 9.83 -12.17
CA ASP A 149 -4.55 10.95 -12.84
C ASP A 149 -4.28 10.60 -14.30
N ALA A 150 -4.49 11.56 -15.22
CA ALA A 150 -4.20 11.38 -16.64
C ALA A 150 -2.70 11.12 -16.90
N ARG A 151 -1.83 11.58 -16.02
CA ARG A 151 -0.41 11.26 -15.98
C ARG A 151 -0.23 9.91 -15.31
N HIS A 152 -0.38 8.83 -16.07
CA HIS A 152 -0.43 7.44 -15.55
C HIS A 152 0.72 7.08 -14.62
N PHE A 153 1.93 7.63 -14.85
CA PHE A 153 3.10 7.40 -14.01
C PHE A 153 2.93 7.92 -12.57
N LEU A 154 2.01 8.85 -12.30
CA LEU A 154 1.70 9.31 -10.94
C LEU A 154 0.75 8.36 -10.18
N ASN A 155 0.06 7.46 -10.88
CA ASN A 155 -0.84 6.49 -10.25
C ASN A 155 -0.10 5.30 -9.62
N GLY A 156 1.19 5.43 -9.40
CA GLY A 156 2.05 4.42 -8.81
C GLY A 156 3.11 5.00 -7.90
N LEU A 157 3.81 4.10 -7.22
CA LEU A 157 4.97 4.39 -6.40
C LEU A 157 6.24 4.24 -7.24
N PHE A 158 7.06 5.26 -7.30
CA PHE A 158 8.39 5.18 -7.87
C PHE A 158 9.35 4.56 -6.87
N LEU A 159 10.02 3.50 -7.28
CA LEU A 159 11.06 2.82 -6.51
C LEU A 159 12.39 2.96 -7.24
N GLU A 160 13.39 3.45 -6.52
CA GLU A 160 14.75 3.62 -7.02
C GLU A 160 15.71 2.84 -6.12
N ARG A 161 16.49 1.96 -6.72
CA ARG A 161 17.55 1.22 -6.06
C ARG A 161 18.89 1.90 -6.36
N ASN A 162 19.53 2.40 -5.33
CA ASN A 162 20.90 2.93 -5.36
C ASN A 162 21.86 1.91 -4.75
N GLU A 163 23.17 2.18 -4.79
CA GLU A 163 24.22 1.24 -4.32
C GLU A 163 23.89 0.60 -2.97
N ASP A 164 23.53 1.40 -1.96
CA ASP A 164 23.30 0.92 -0.59
C ASP A 164 21.88 1.21 -0.08
N SER A 165 21.03 1.84 -0.88
CA SER A 165 19.71 2.29 -0.43
C SER A 165 18.59 1.97 -1.41
N LEU A 166 17.39 1.87 -0.86
CA LEU A 166 16.13 1.79 -1.58
C LEU A 166 15.33 3.04 -1.27
N VAL A 167 14.99 3.80 -2.31
CA VAL A 167 14.24 5.05 -2.20
C VAL A 167 12.86 4.83 -2.81
N ALA A 168 11.81 5.18 -2.05
CA ALA A 168 10.45 5.23 -2.54
C ALA A 168 9.96 6.66 -2.64
N VAL A 169 9.30 7.00 -3.74
CA VAL A 169 8.74 8.33 -3.98
C VAL A 169 7.32 8.21 -4.53
N ALA A 170 6.43 9.02 -4.02
CA ALA A 170 5.07 9.16 -4.54
C ALA A 170 4.67 10.64 -4.61
N THR A 171 3.96 11.01 -5.66
CA THR A 171 3.40 12.37 -5.82
C THR A 171 2.12 12.33 -6.65
N ASP A 172 1.23 13.28 -6.37
CA ASP A 172 0.03 13.57 -7.16
C ASP A 172 0.14 14.94 -7.89
N GLY A 173 1.31 15.58 -7.80
CA GLY A 173 1.58 16.92 -8.35
C GLY A 173 1.26 18.08 -7.39
N HIS A 174 0.58 17.83 -6.27
CA HIS A 174 0.29 18.80 -5.21
C HIS A 174 1.07 18.56 -3.93
N ARG A 175 1.53 17.34 -3.75
CA ARG A 175 2.38 16.89 -2.65
C ARG A 175 3.32 15.80 -3.13
N LEU A 176 4.37 15.58 -2.37
CA LEU A 176 5.35 14.53 -2.61
C LEU A 176 5.77 13.90 -1.28
N ALA A 177 5.86 12.59 -1.25
CA ALA A 177 6.45 11.83 -0.16
C ALA A 177 7.69 11.09 -0.68
N LEU A 178 8.78 11.19 0.04
CA LEU A 178 10.02 10.45 -0.18
C LEU A 178 10.40 9.74 1.11
N SER A 179 10.78 8.49 1.02
CA SER A 179 11.40 7.76 2.12
C SER A 179 12.52 6.89 1.59
N GLU A 180 13.56 6.73 2.39
CA GLU A 180 14.75 5.97 2.05
C GLU A 180 15.11 5.00 3.17
N THR A 181 15.56 3.79 2.80
CA THR A 181 16.08 2.80 3.74
C THR A 181 17.36 2.17 3.23
N THR A 182 18.31 1.93 4.12
CA THR A 182 19.57 1.26 3.77
C THR A 182 19.34 -0.25 3.73
N VAL A 183 19.79 -0.90 2.66
CA VAL A 183 19.58 -2.33 2.40
C VAL A 183 20.88 -3.09 2.06
N GLY A 184 22.02 -2.43 2.16
CA GLY A 184 23.34 -2.99 1.80
C GLY A 184 23.60 -2.95 0.28
N ASN A 185 24.73 -3.50 -0.14
CA ASN A 185 25.14 -3.46 -1.55
C ASN A 185 24.10 -4.15 -2.45
N LEU A 186 23.44 -3.38 -3.29
CA LEU A 186 22.33 -3.80 -4.12
C LEU A 186 22.68 -4.00 -5.61
N GLY A 187 23.93 -3.75 -6.00
CA GLY A 187 24.35 -3.76 -7.40
C GLY A 187 23.78 -2.59 -8.20
N ASP A 188 23.57 -2.79 -9.51
CA ASP A 188 23.23 -1.71 -10.45
C ASP A 188 21.93 -0.99 -10.13
N LEU A 189 21.93 0.32 -10.42
CA LEU A 189 20.76 1.18 -10.32
C LEU A 189 19.58 0.62 -11.13
N THR A 190 18.46 0.41 -10.45
CA THR A 190 17.22 -0.02 -11.07
C THR A 190 16.08 0.88 -10.60
N THR A 191 15.28 1.37 -11.53
CA THR A 191 14.10 2.17 -11.24
C THR A 191 12.84 1.51 -11.78
N CYS A 192 11.73 1.64 -11.07
CA CYS A 192 10.43 1.17 -11.56
C CYS A 192 9.28 1.98 -10.97
N ILE A 193 8.12 1.90 -11.62
CA ILE A 193 6.87 2.50 -11.12
C ILE A 193 5.89 1.36 -10.82
N ILE A 194 5.61 1.15 -9.55
CA ILE A 194 4.74 0.07 -9.06
C ILE A 194 3.30 0.59 -9.00
N PRO A 195 2.34 -0.07 -9.67
CA PRO A 195 0.93 0.39 -9.65
C PRO A 195 0.35 0.46 -8.24
N ARG A 196 -0.51 1.44 -7.99
CA ARG A 196 -1.24 1.61 -6.72
C ARG A 196 -1.89 0.30 -6.23
N LYS A 197 -2.51 -0.47 -7.12
CA LYS A 197 -3.13 -1.75 -6.78
C LYS A 197 -2.10 -2.72 -6.19
N CYS A 198 -0.95 -2.88 -6.82
CA CYS A 198 0.12 -3.74 -6.31
C CYS A 198 0.60 -3.28 -4.93
N ILE A 199 0.80 -1.98 -4.72
CA ILE A 199 1.19 -1.43 -3.41
C ILE A 199 0.16 -1.75 -2.33
N SER A 200 -1.12 -1.61 -2.64
CA SER A 200 -2.20 -1.94 -1.70
C SER A 200 -2.21 -3.43 -1.33
N GLU A 201 -2.00 -4.30 -2.31
CA GLU A 201 -1.93 -5.75 -2.09
C GLU A 201 -0.67 -6.14 -1.30
N LEU A 202 0.49 -5.56 -1.63
CA LEU A 202 1.75 -5.76 -0.89
C LEU A 202 1.58 -5.40 0.59
N LYS A 203 1.07 -4.21 0.88
CA LYS A 203 0.84 -3.76 2.28
C LYS A 203 -0.08 -4.71 3.02
N ARG A 204 -1.14 -5.19 2.39
CA ARG A 204 -2.10 -6.11 3.00
C ARG A 204 -1.50 -7.50 3.25
N ILE A 205 -0.73 -8.02 2.31
CA ILE A 205 -0.07 -9.33 2.44
C ILE A 205 1.01 -9.26 3.52
N LEU A 206 1.86 -8.24 3.51
CA LEU A 206 2.93 -8.08 4.51
C LEU A 206 2.36 -7.93 5.93
N ALA A 207 1.25 -7.21 6.09
CA ALA A 207 0.57 -7.08 7.38
C ALA A 207 -0.10 -8.37 7.86
N ALA A 208 -0.34 -9.35 6.98
CA ALA A 208 -1.04 -10.60 7.31
C ALA A 208 -0.13 -11.83 7.35
N ASP A 209 1.15 -11.70 6.96
CA ASP A 209 2.10 -12.82 6.88
C ASP A 209 2.86 -13.02 8.20
N ASP A 210 2.12 -13.42 9.25
CA ASP A 210 2.68 -13.70 10.59
C ASP A 210 3.69 -14.88 10.60
N ASN A 211 3.81 -15.63 9.50
CA ASN A 211 4.69 -16.79 9.39
C ASN A 211 6.06 -16.46 8.77
N ASN A 212 6.35 -15.19 8.52
CA ASN A 212 7.66 -14.78 8.02
C ASN A 212 8.71 -14.78 9.15
N LYS A 213 9.15 -15.98 9.55
CA LYS A 213 10.02 -16.19 10.72
C LYS A 213 11.32 -15.41 10.69
N ASP A 214 11.87 -15.19 9.51
CA ASP A 214 13.14 -14.49 9.33
C ASP A 214 12.92 -13.01 8.98
N ASN A 215 11.66 -12.58 8.91
CA ASN A 215 11.23 -11.23 8.50
C ASN A 215 11.89 -10.74 7.19
N LEU A 216 12.33 -11.66 6.34
CA LEU A 216 12.97 -11.38 5.06
C LEU A 216 11.99 -11.59 3.91
N MET A 217 12.06 -10.69 2.95
CA MET A 217 11.39 -10.82 1.66
C MET A 217 12.39 -10.59 0.52
N THR A 218 12.05 -11.11 -0.64
CA THR A 218 12.82 -10.88 -1.87
C THR A 218 12.00 -10.04 -2.83
N ILE A 219 12.61 -9.02 -3.41
CA ILE A 219 12.01 -8.21 -4.47
C ILE A 219 12.83 -8.40 -5.74
N GLY A 220 12.20 -8.91 -6.77
CA GLY A 220 12.78 -9.04 -8.10
C GLY A 220 12.15 -8.03 -9.07
N ILE A 221 12.96 -7.32 -9.82
CA ILE A 221 12.51 -6.30 -10.78
C ILE A 221 13.14 -6.57 -12.14
N ASN A 222 12.35 -6.45 -13.20
CA ASN A 222 12.80 -6.34 -14.57
C ASN A 222 12.05 -5.19 -15.27
N ASN A 223 12.25 -5.02 -16.57
CA ASN A 223 11.66 -3.89 -17.32
C ASN A 223 10.13 -3.86 -17.35
N LYS A 224 9.44 -4.98 -17.04
CA LYS A 224 7.98 -5.10 -17.18
C LYS A 224 7.28 -5.49 -15.88
N ASN A 225 7.98 -6.19 -15.00
CA ASN A 225 7.37 -6.86 -13.86
C ASN A 225 8.14 -6.62 -12.56
N LEU A 226 7.39 -6.60 -11.47
CA LEU A 226 7.89 -6.75 -10.11
C LEU A 226 7.42 -8.10 -9.56
N ILE A 227 8.30 -8.80 -8.86
CA ILE A 227 7.99 -10.02 -8.12
C ILE A 227 8.42 -9.80 -6.67
N ALA A 228 7.49 -9.89 -5.74
CA ALA A 228 7.76 -9.86 -4.31
C ALA A 228 7.48 -11.26 -3.74
N LYS A 229 8.42 -11.80 -2.97
CA LYS A 229 8.32 -13.14 -2.38
C LYS A 229 8.51 -13.04 -0.88
N THR A 230 7.61 -13.65 -0.14
CA THR A 230 7.76 -13.97 1.29
C THR A 230 7.82 -15.49 1.45
N ASN A 231 7.79 -16.00 2.69
CA ASN A 231 7.81 -17.43 2.92
C ASN A 231 6.63 -18.17 2.26
N ASN A 232 5.45 -17.57 2.26
CA ASN A 232 4.23 -18.23 1.79
C ASN A 232 3.60 -17.56 0.57
N TYR A 233 3.94 -16.30 0.28
CA TYR A 233 3.32 -15.52 -0.79
C TYR A 233 4.31 -15.16 -1.89
N VAL A 234 3.84 -15.20 -3.12
CA VAL A 234 4.49 -14.61 -4.28
C VAL A 234 3.50 -13.66 -4.93
N ILE A 235 3.88 -12.39 -5.00
CA ILE A 235 3.10 -11.34 -5.65
C ILE A 235 3.85 -10.94 -6.91
N LYS A 236 3.17 -11.03 -8.06
CA LYS A 236 3.68 -10.54 -9.33
C LYS A 236 2.82 -9.37 -9.78
N SER A 237 3.42 -8.33 -10.29
CA SER A 237 2.71 -7.17 -10.84
C SER A 237 3.38 -6.69 -12.11
N LYS A 238 2.59 -6.30 -13.10
CA LYS A 238 3.09 -5.45 -14.18
C LYS A 238 3.48 -4.09 -13.61
N LEU A 239 4.48 -3.47 -14.20
CA LEU A 239 4.93 -2.12 -13.88
C LEU A 239 4.22 -1.09 -14.77
N ILE A 240 4.11 0.14 -14.27
CA ILE A 240 3.65 1.25 -15.10
C ILE A 240 4.79 1.69 -16.01
N GLU A 241 4.53 1.72 -17.31
CA GLU A 241 5.48 2.25 -18.30
C GLU A 241 5.49 3.78 -18.25
N GLY A 242 6.67 4.36 -18.46
CA GLY A 242 6.85 5.80 -18.51
C GLY A 242 8.04 6.30 -17.71
N LYS A 243 8.29 7.60 -17.81
CA LYS A 243 9.35 8.27 -17.08
C LYS A 243 8.75 9.03 -15.88
N TYR A 244 9.18 8.65 -14.68
CA TYR A 244 8.79 9.39 -13.48
C TYR A 244 9.43 10.78 -13.48
N PRO A 245 8.76 11.83 -12.97
CA PRO A 245 9.34 13.16 -12.85
C PRO A 245 10.62 13.14 -12.03
N ASP A 246 11.54 14.07 -12.36
CA ASP A 246 12.74 14.27 -11.55
C ASP A 246 12.35 14.89 -10.20
N TYR A 247 12.04 14.05 -9.25
CA TYR A 247 11.52 14.42 -7.93
C TYR A 247 12.52 15.25 -7.12
N ARG A 248 13.83 15.13 -7.40
CA ARG A 248 14.87 15.88 -6.71
C ARG A 248 14.75 17.39 -6.92
N LYS A 249 14.20 17.80 -8.06
CA LYS A 249 13.94 19.22 -8.39
C LYS A 249 12.78 19.84 -7.63
N VAL A 250 11.92 19.02 -7.02
CA VAL A 250 10.78 19.51 -6.24
C VAL A 250 11.22 20.00 -4.86
N PHE A 251 12.36 19.48 -4.35
CA PHE A 251 12.87 19.88 -3.04
C PHE A 251 13.48 21.28 -3.10
N PRO A 252 13.00 22.24 -2.28
CA PRO A 252 13.57 23.59 -2.22
C PRO A 252 15.03 23.54 -1.75
N GLN A 253 15.87 24.39 -2.37
CA GLN A 253 17.29 24.48 -2.05
C GLN A 253 17.57 25.30 -0.77
N ASN A 254 16.70 26.26 -0.47
CA ASN A 254 16.80 27.13 0.69
C ASN A 254 15.48 27.11 1.47
N LEU A 255 15.56 26.88 2.77
CA LEU A 255 14.42 26.82 3.69
C LEU A 255 14.80 27.51 5.00
N PRO A 256 14.88 28.86 5.01
CA PRO A 256 15.39 29.60 6.15
C PRO A 256 14.42 29.60 7.36
N ASN A 257 13.13 29.46 7.11
CA ASN A 257 12.10 29.54 8.13
C ASN A 257 11.71 28.15 8.63
N THR A 258 11.85 27.90 9.92
CA THR A 258 11.57 26.58 10.52
C THR A 258 10.54 26.71 11.63
N LEU A 259 9.47 25.92 11.53
CA LEU A 259 8.48 25.69 12.57
C LEU A 259 8.72 24.32 13.20
N VAL A 260 8.89 24.26 14.51
CA VAL A 260 8.91 23.01 15.31
C VAL A 260 7.67 22.99 16.17
N ILE A 261 6.92 21.92 16.09
CA ILE A 261 5.64 21.82 16.78
C ILE A 261 5.37 20.39 17.26
N ASN A 262 4.78 20.27 18.47
CA ASN A 262 4.37 18.96 18.97
C ASN A 262 3.35 18.31 18.05
N LYS A 263 3.66 17.10 17.59
CA LYS A 263 2.86 16.34 16.61
C LYS A 263 1.42 16.15 17.04
N ASN A 264 1.19 15.74 18.30
CA ASN A 264 -0.15 15.42 18.79
C ASN A 264 -1.02 16.68 18.92
N ASN A 265 -0.43 17.79 19.38
CA ASN A 265 -1.13 19.07 19.46
C ASN A 265 -1.53 19.56 18.07
N PHE A 266 -0.62 19.50 17.12
CA PHE A 266 -0.87 19.91 15.74
C PHE A 266 -1.91 19.01 15.07
N LYS A 267 -1.81 17.70 15.20
CA LYS A 267 -2.79 16.74 14.70
C LYS A 267 -4.19 17.02 15.27
N SER A 268 -4.28 17.25 16.59
CA SER A 268 -5.55 17.55 17.24
C SER A 268 -6.16 18.87 16.78
N ALA A 269 -5.35 19.91 16.56
CA ALA A 269 -5.80 21.20 16.01
C ALA A 269 -6.32 21.03 14.57
N LEU A 270 -5.58 20.32 13.70
CA LEU A 270 -6.03 20.01 12.35
C LEU A 270 -7.34 19.21 12.33
N HIS A 271 -7.53 18.26 13.24
CA HIS A 271 -8.80 17.54 13.36
C HIS A 271 -9.96 18.47 13.78
N ARG A 272 -9.74 19.43 14.69
CA ARG A 272 -10.77 20.43 15.01
C ARG A 272 -11.12 21.30 13.80
N MET A 273 -10.13 21.72 13.03
CA MET A 273 -10.35 22.49 11.79
C MET A 273 -11.07 21.65 10.72
N SER A 274 -10.86 20.34 10.69
CA SER A 274 -11.53 19.47 9.72
C SER A 274 -13.05 19.34 9.88
N ILE A 275 -13.60 19.73 11.04
CA ILE A 275 -15.05 19.70 11.31
C ILE A 275 -15.82 20.56 10.31
N LEU A 276 -15.24 21.69 9.90
CA LEU A 276 -15.85 22.61 8.91
C LEU A 276 -15.41 22.33 7.46
N SER A 277 -14.54 21.33 7.24
CA SER A 277 -14.11 20.96 5.90
C SER A 277 -15.13 20.05 5.22
N SER A 278 -15.15 20.08 3.89
CA SER A 278 -15.95 19.19 3.05
C SER A 278 -15.04 18.49 2.01
N GLU A 279 -15.59 17.56 1.22
CA GLU A 279 -14.81 16.94 0.13
C GLU A 279 -14.30 17.99 -0.89
N GLN A 280 -15.03 19.07 -1.07
CA GLN A 280 -14.70 20.14 -2.01
C GLN A 280 -13.84 21.25 -1.40
N TYR A 281 -13.85 21.39 -0.07
CA TYR A 281 -13.13 22.45 0.63
C TYR A 281 -12.34 21.88 1.82
N LYS A 282 -11.03 21.80 1.65
CA LYS A 282 -10.09 21.24 2.64
C LYS A 282 -8.99 22.24 3.03
N GLY A 283 -9.26 23.54 2.87
CA GLY A 283 -8.27 24.59 3.13
C GLY A 283 -8.13 24.88 4.62
N VAL A 284 -6.91 25.01 5.10
CA VAL A 284 -6.55 25.58 6.39
C VAL A 284 -5.46 26.62 6.20
N LYS A 285 -5.63 27.78 6.80
CA LYS A 285 -4.63 28.84 6.85
C LYS A 285 -3.82 28.69 8.13
N LEU A 286 -2.52 28.69 8.00
CA LEU A 286 -1.57 28.73 9.09
C LEU A 286 -0.97 30.13 9.16
N SER A 287 -1.10 30.80 10.32
CA SER A 287 -0.46 32.08 10.58
C SER A 287 0.63 31.87 11.64
N LEU A 288 1.87 32.04 11.22
CA LEU A 288 3.07 31.71 11.99
C LEU A 288 3.61 32.95 12.72
N SER A 289 3.85 32.80 14.01
CA SER A 289 4.58 33.75 14.85
C SER A 289 5.62 33.02 15.70
N SER A 290 6.52 33.74 16.36
CA SER A 290 7.67 33.15 17.04
C SER A 290 7.35 32.04 18.06
N SER A 291 6.18 32.12 18.71
CA SER A 291 5.80 31.21 19.81
C SER A 291 4.42 30.59 19.64
N SER A 292 3.65 30.97 18.63
CA SER A 292 2.30 30.46 18.42
C SER A 292 1.97 30.27 16.95
N LEU A 293 1.16 29.26 16.69
CA LEU A 293 0.58 28.97 15.39
C LEU A 293 -0.94 29.14 15.49
N ASP A 294 -1.48 30.10 14.71
CA ASP A 294 -2.92 30.22 14.54
C ASP A 294 -3.37 29.42 13.31
N LEU A 295 -4.40 28.61 13.49
CA LEU A 295 -5.07 27.87 12.44
C LEU A 295 -6.44 28.49 12.18
N THR A 296 -6.76 28.75 10.91
CA THR A 296 -8.07 29.27 10.51
C THR A 296 -8.61 28.47 9.34
N THR A 297 -9.88 28.09 9.38
CA THR A 297 -10.61 27.53 8.25
C THR A 297 -11.91 28.26 8.06
N THR A 298 -12.34 28.42 6.79
CA THR A 298 -13.63 29.03 6.44
C THR A 298 -14.24 28.21 5.31
N ASN A 299 -15.49 27.82 5.44
CA ASN A 299 -16.18 27.07 4.40
C ASN A 299 -17.04 27.99 3.49
N PRO A 300 -17.61 27.49 2.39
CA PRO A 300 -18.47 28.28 1.50
C PRO A 300 -19.73 28.85 2.15
N GLN A 301 -20.17 28.27 3.29
CA GLN A 301 -21.31 28.77 4.09
C GLN A 301 -20.93 29.93 5.01
N GLN A 302 -19.69 30.43 4.95
CA GLN A 302 -19.15 31.48 5.82
C GLN A 302 -18.99 31.06 7.29
N GLU A 303 -19.02 29.74 7.56
CA GLU A 303 -18.68 29.24 8.89
C GLU A 303 -17.16 29.29 9.07
N LYS A 304 -16.72 29.68 10.25
CA LYS A 304 -15.30 29.91 10.56
C LYS A 304 -14.88 29.11 11.79
N GLY A 305 -13.75 28.41 11.68
CA GLY A 305 -13.06 27.76 12.79
C GLY A 305 -11.71 28.44 13.02
N GLU A 306 -11.36 28.63 14.27
CA GLU A 306 -10.07 29.18 14.71
C GLU A 306 -9.51 28.35 15.85
N ASP A 307 -8.21 28.16 15.85
CA ASP A 307 -7.47 27.48 16.92
C ASP A 307 -6.08 28.10 17.06
N ASN A 308 -5.50 28.01 18.25
CA ASN A 308 -4.16 28.51 18.55
C ASN A 308 -3.39 27.45 19.33
N ILE A 309 -2.18 27.17 18.92
CA ILE A 309 -1.30 26.20 19.58
C ILE A 309 0.12 26.74 19.71
N ASP A 310 0.81 26.34 20.77
CA ASP A 310 2.20 26.70 21.04
C ASP A 310 3.13 26.03 20.02
N CYS A 311 4.13 26.78 19.57
CA CYS A 311 5.17 26.30 18.68
C CYS A 311 6.51 27.04 18.91
N ILE A 312 7.54 26.60 18.24
CA ILE A 312 8.81 27.34 18.07
C ILE A 312 8.98 27.64 16.60
N TYR A 313 8.90 28.90 16.26
CA TYR A 313 9.08 29.33 14.86
C TYR A 313 10.26 30.31 14.76
N THR A 314 11.18 29.99 13.85
CA THR A 314 12.32 30.85 13.49
C THR A 314 12.11 31.37 12.08
N GLY A 315 11.77 32.64 11.95
CA GLY A 315 11.49 33.30 10.68
C GLY A 315 10.63 34.54 10.86
N ASP A 316 10.39 35.25 9.78
CA ASP A 316 9.46 36.37 9.77
C ASP A 316 8.01 35.89 9.84
N PRO A 317 7.09 36.63 10.48
CA PRO A 317 5.68 36.27 10.49
C PRO A 317 5.15 35.98 9.08
N MET A 318 4.47 34.85 8.91
CA MET A 318 4.01 34.37 7.60
C MET A 318 2.60 33.79 7.69
N GLU A 319 1.82 33.99 6.63
CA GLU A 319 0.55 33.30 6.44
C GLU A 319 0.64 32.38 5.23
N VAL A 320 0.22 31.15 5.36
CA VAL A 320 0.23 30.15 4.28
C VAL A 320 -0.94 29.20 4.38
N GLY A 321 -1.58 28.92 3.24
CA GLY A 321 -2.70 27.98 3.16
C GLY A 321 -2.27 26.60 2.70
N PHE A 322 -2.86 25.55 3.27
CA PHE A 322 -2.61 24.17 2.89
C PHE A 322 -3.90 23.36 2.80
N ASN A 323 -3.81 22.25 2.05
CA ASN A 323 -4.80 21.19 2.15
C ASN A 323 -4.62 20.45 3.49
N LEU A 324 -5.60 20.56 4.34
CA LEU A 324 -5.63 19.99 5.69
C LEU A 324 -5.44 18.45 5.67
N ALA A 325 -6.06 17.76 4.71
CA ALA A 325 -5.93 16.31 4.60
C ALA A 325 -4.48 15.90 4.29
N TYR A 326 -3.76 16.67 3.46
CA TYR A 326 -2.36 16.40 3.14
C TYR A 326 -1.45 16.57 4.35
N LEU A 327 -1.71 17.58 5.18
CA LEU A 327 -0.99 17.75 6.45
C LEU A 327 -1.22 16.57 7.39
N LEU A 328 -2.48 16.15 7.57
CA LEU A 328 -2.84 15.04 8.44
C LEU A 328 -2.18 13.73 8.00
N GLU A 329 -2.21 13.41 6.70
CA GLU A 329 -1.59 12.17 6.19
C GLU A 329 -0.08 12.11 6.42
N VAL A 330 0.62 13.26 6.32
CA VAL A 330 2.05 13.33 6.64
C VAL A 330 2.29 13.19 8.14
N ILE A 331 1.52 13.89 8.97
CA ILE A 331 1.66 13.85 10.43
C ILE A 331 1.41 12.43 10.97
N ASP A 332 0.50 11.67 10.35
CA ASP A 332 0.18 10.31 10.75
C ASP A 332 1.36 9.34 10.60
N VAL A 333 2.28 9.59 9.68
CA VAL A 333 3.44 8.72 9.41
C VAL A 333 4.75 9.22 10.04
N ILE A 334 4.76 10.40 10.64
CA ILE A 334 5.90 10.90 11.42
C ILE A 334 5.86 10.27 12.81
N GLU A 335 6.97 9.69 13.25
CA GLU A 335 7.05 8.91 14.51
C GLU A 335 7.60 9.72 15.69
N THR A 336 8.30 10.82 15.44
CA THR A 336 8.87 11.68 16.48
C THR A 336 7.80 12.46 17.25
N GLU A 337 8.14 12.93 18.45
CA GLU A 337 7.26 13.75 19.28
C GLU A 337 6.93 15.10 18.63
N ASN A 338 7.91 15.67 17.92
CA ASN A 338 7.76 16.91 17.19
C ASN A 338 7.85 16.66 15.68
N VAL A 339 7.24 17.57 14.93
CA VAL A 339 7.36 17.69 13.49
C VAL A 339 7.98 19.04 13.12
N GLN A 340 8.84 19.03 12.11
CA GLN A 340 9.41 20.25 11.53
C GLN A 340 8.72 20.59 10.23
N LEU A 341 8.29 21.84 10.09
CA LEU A 341 7.83 22.42 8.83
C LEU A 341 8.84 23.51 8.42
N LYS A 342 9.37 23.40 7.22
CA LYS A 342 10.39 24.31 6.70
C LYS A 342 9.86 25.04 5.47
N PHE A 343 10.05 26.35 5.45
CA PHE A 343 9.50 27.24 4.44
C PHE A 343 10.61 28.13 3.84
N ASP A 344 10.44 28.52 2.59
CA ASP A 344 11.12 29.66 1.99
C ASP A 344 10.16 30.86 1.97
N THR A 345 9.10 30.79 1.16
CA THR A 345 8.06 31.81 1.05
C THR A 345 6.67 31.17 1.16
N GLN A 346 5.64 32.01 1.25
CA GLN A 346 4.24 31.55 1.28
C GLN A 346 3.79 30.85 -0.02
N ASP A 347 4.51 31.04 -1.13
CA ASP A 347 4.16 30.50 -2.46
C ASP A 347 5.00 29.28 -2.85
N THR A 348 5.99 28.90 -2.04
CA THR A 348 6.86 27.75 -2.28
C THR A 348 6.41 26.52 -1.50
N GLY A 349 6.77 25.33 -1.99
CA GLY A 349 6.46 24.08 -1.30
C GLY A 349 7.02 24.05 0.13
N CYS A 350 6.20 23.67 1.09
CA CYS A 350 6.61 23.43 2.46
C CYS A 350 7.21 22.05 2.59
N MET A 351 8.38 21.92 3.20
CA MET A 351 8.99 20.63 3.53
C MET A 351 8.67 20.24 4.98
N LEU A 352 8.08 19.05 5.16
CA LEU A 352 7.84 18.45 6.45
C LEU A 352 8.82 17.30 6.69
N THR A 353 9.34 17.20 7.90
CA THR A 353 10.24 16.12 8.33
C THR A 353 9.97 15.77 9.80
N SER A 354 10.45 14.59 10.24
CA SER A 354 10.68 14.32 11.66
C SER A 354 11.68 15.33 12.25
N ASP A 355 11.67 15.45 13.57
CA ASP A 355 12.60 16.30 14.33
C ASP A 355 13.91 15.55 14.65
N ASP A 356 14.47 14.87 13.65
CA ASP A 356 15.72 14.13 13.72
C ASP A 356 16.83 14.88 12.98
N ASP A 357 18.09 14.64 13.34
CA ASP A 357 19.25 15.25 12.69
C ASP A 357 19.38 14.85 11.20
N ALA A 358 18.97 13.60 10.87
CA ALA A 358 19.04 13.07 9.52
C ALA A 358 17.77 12.27 9.16
N PRO A 359 16.65 12.96 8.88
CA PRO A 359 15.39 12.28 8.60
C PRO A 359 15.46 11.44 7.31
N SER A 360 15.12 10.15 7.43
CA SER A 360 15.04 9.23 6.29
C SER A 360 13.82 9.48 5.38
N SER A 361 12.86 10.27 5.85
CA SER A 361 11.65 10.62 5.11
C SER A 361 11.47 12.13 5.04
N LYS A 362 11.07 12.60 3.85
CA LYS A 362 10.83 14.01 3.54
C LYS A 362 9.54 14.16 2.76
N TYR A 363 8.76 15.15 3.11
CA TYR A 363 7.47 15.42 2.50
C TYR A 363 7.42 16.84 2.00
N ILE A 364 6.88 17.05 0.80
CA ILE A 364 6.58 18.37 0.26
C ILE A 364 5.08 18.52 0.12
N ILE A 365 4.53 19.62 0.60
CA ILE A 365 3.14 20.01 0.36
C ILE A 365 3.15 21.39 -0.30
N MET A 366 2.51 21.47 -1.46
CA MET A 366 2.36 22.75 -2.15
C MET A 366 1.31 23.61 -1.46
N PRO A 367 1.56 24.90 -1.28
CA PRO A 367 0.59 25.82 -0.69
C PRO A 367 -0.62 25.98 -1.62
N MET A 368 -1.75 26.34 -1.04
CA MET A 368 -2.97 26.68 -1.75
C MET A 368 -3.55 27.99 -1.28
N ARG A 369 -4.32 28.65 -2.11
CA ARG A 369 -5.10 29.83 -1.70
C ARG A 369 -6.29 29.39 -0.88
N VAL A 370 -6.48 29.99 0.29
CA VAL A 370 -7.54 29.71 1.26
C VAL A 370 -8.22 31.00 1.68
#